data_6231b7dc5a8d9438629718813dc8ff95
#
_entry.id   6231b7dc5a8d9438629718813dc8ff95
#
_cell.length_a   1.000
_cell.length_b   1.000
_cell.length_c   1.000
_cell.angle_alpha   90.00
_cell.angle_beta   90.00
_cell.angle_gamma   90.00
#
_symmetry.space_group_name_H-M   'P 1'
#
loop_
_entity.id
_entity.type
_entity.pdbx_description
1 polymer ?
#
loop_
_entity_poly.entity_id
_entity_poly.type
_entity_poly.pdbx_seq_one_letter_code
_entity_poly.pdbx_strand_id
1 'polypeptide(L)'
;MRVPFSAGGSHTVVVMVETRPPEDPSGFTFRVRYAVRLRIMVERAGLRPTAELTSLEVRPDAQGAPLIAARFHNTSALDYLVSGEATIRDEARRLVERVTLRSPAGSSAGMDSTRVYPGAGVEFVGRVTRPLAPGEYWLQAFLRYGDSGQIIRNETIVVEPGQFVYPGFDESAAIIVEPATVIHELRAGERKSQVFEFESLSPEPVRIEVALGEVMAGYEYSLV
;
A
#
# COMPACT_ATOMS: atom_id res chain seq x y z
N MET A 1 -18.28 -30.57 20.57
CA MET A 1 -18.24 -30.19 19.12
C MET A 1 -17.65 -31.42 18.38
N ARG A 2 -18.30 -31.83 17.29
CA ARG A 2 -17.80 -32.98 16.49
C ARG A 2 -17.26 -32.41 15.17
N VAL A 3 -15.96 -32.62 14.91
CA VAL A 3 -15.33 -32.18 13.65
C VAL A 3 -15.50 -33.30 12.64
N PRO A 4 -16.02 -33.04 11.42
CA PRO A 4 -16.11 -34.04 10.36
C PRO A 4 -14.72 -34.58 9.96
N PHE A 5 -14.64 -35.83 9.60
CA PHE A 5 -13.36 -36.47 9.23
C PHE A 5 -12.73 -35.87 7.96
N SER A 6 -13.56 -35.27 7.10
CA SER A 6 -13.14 -34.56 5.87
C SER A 6 -12.75 -33.11 6.09
N ALA A 7 -12.97 -32.56 7.29
CA ALA A 7 -12.64 -31.16 7.56
C ALA A 7 -11.13 -30.95 7.61
N GLY A 8 -10.70 -29.78 7.16
CA GLY A 8 -9.31 -29.33 7.24
C GLY A 8 -9.25 -27.85 6.90
N GLY A 9 -8.28 -27.12 7.46
CA GLY A 9 -8.07 -25.72 7.21
C GLY A 9 -8.68 -24.78 8.23
N SER A 10 -8.83 -23.52 7.86
CA SER A 10 -9.33 -22.44 8.72
C SER A 10 -10.81 -22.23 8.51
N HIS A 11 -11.55 -22.26 9.60
CA HIS A 11 -13.01 -22.00 9.62
C HIS A 11 -13.28 -20.82 10.54
N THR A 12 -14.06 -19.86 10.07
CA THR A 12 -14.47 -18.70 10.86
C THR A 12 -15.97 -18.70 11.02
N VAL A 13 -16.41 -18.60 12.27
CA VAL A 13 -17.84 -18.51 12.64
C VAL A 13 -18.03 -17.25 13.46
N VAL A 14 -19.10 -16.52 13.19
CA VAL A 14 -19.51 -15.38 14.01
C VAL A 14 -20.73 -15.79 14.84
N VAL A 15 -20.58 -15.70 16.15
CA VAL A 15 -21.67 -15.93 17.11
C VAL A 15 -22.20 -14.56 17.52
N MET A 16 -23.48 -14.33 17.22
CA MET A 16 -24.19 -13.14 17.65
C MET A 16 -24.78 -13.35 19.03
N VAL A 17 -24.35 -12.54 19.99
CA VAL A 17 -24.89 -12.54 21.35
C VAL A 17 -25.71 -11.26 21.52
N GLU A 18 -26.97 -11.39 21.88
CA GLU A 18 -27.87 -10.26 22.07
C GLU A 18 -28.38 -10.21 23.53
N THR A 19 -28.39 -9.02 24.12
CA THR A 19 -28.98 -8.83 25.45
C THR A 19 -30.51 -8.97 25.36
N ARG A 20 -31.07 -9.76 26.26
CA ARG A 20 -32.54 -9.88 26.38
C ARG A 20 -33.07 -8.65 27.11
N PRO A 21 -33.99 -7.87 26.52
CA PRO A 21 -34.63 -6.76 27.21
C PRO A 21 -35.39 -7.25 28.45
N PRO A 22 -35.53 -6.43 29.49
CA PRO A 22 -36.40 -6.75 30.61
C PRO A 22 -37.86 -6.89 30.15
N GLU A 23 -38.62 -7.74 30.83
CA GLU A 23 -40.01 -8.06 30.47
C GLU A 23 -40.96 -6.89 30.67
N ASP A 24 -40.59 -5.93 31.56
CA ASP A 24 -41.40 -4.74 31.88
C ASP A 24 -40.54 -3.48 31.76
N PRO A 25 -40.38 -2.90 30.57
CA PRO A 25 -39.51 -1.77 30.36
C PRO A 25 -40.18 -0.46 30.80
N SER A 26 -39.83 0.07 31.95
CA SER A 26 -40.13 1.45 32.32
C SER A 26 -39.02 2.38 31.78
N GLY A 27 -39.22 2.97 30.59
CA GLY A 27 -38.30 3.90 29.99
C GLY A 27 -37.61 3.38 28.69
N PHE A 28 -36.40 3.88 28.44
CA PHE A 28 -35.63 3.50 27.24
C PHE A 28 -34.98 2.13 27.38
N THR A 29 -35.21 1.24 26.45
CA THR A 29 -34.61 -0.09 26.40
C THR A 29 -33.53 -0.12 25.33
N PHE A 30 -32.31 -0.46 25.72
CA PHE A 30 -31.20 -0.67 24.81
C PHE A 30 -31.02 -2.15 24.53
N ARG A 31 -30.92 -2.49 23.25
CA ARG A 31 -30.55 -3.83 22.80
C ARG A 31 -29.12 -3.82 22.29
N VAL A 32 -28.23 -4.52 22.97
CA VAL A 32 -26.82 -4.60 22.60
C VAL A 32 -26.56 -5.95 21.93
N ARG A 33 -25.94 -5.91 20.76
CA ARG A 33 -25.51 -7.11 20.04
C ARG A 33 -24.00 -7.15 20.00
N TYR A 34 -23.45 -8.29 20.38
CA TYR A 34 -22.03 -8.57 20.29
C TYR A 34 -21.79 -9.62 19.19
N ALA A 35 -20.86 -9.32 18.27
CA ALA A 35 -20.38 -10.26 17.28
C ALA A 35 -19.09 -10.89 17.78
N VAL A 36 -19.14 -12.13 18.26
CA VAL A 36 -17.97 -12.88 18.72
C VAL A 36 -17.47 -13.75 17.58
N ARG A 37 -16.28 -13.44 17.08
CA ARG A 37 -15.65 -14.21 16.03
C ARG A 37 -14.87 -15.38 16.63
N LEU A 38 -15.25 -16.61 16.25
CA LEU A 38 -14.54 -17.83 16.56
C LEU A 38 -13.73 -18.26 15.33
N ARG A 39 -12.44 -18.46 15.50
CA ARG A 39 -11.55 -19.04 14.50
C ARG A 39 -11.18 -20.45 14.93
N ILE A 40 -11.44 -21.42 14.07
CA ILE A 40 -11.15 -22.83 14.29
C ILE A 40 -10.16 -23.26 13.21
N MET A 41 -9.00 -23.76 13.63
CA MET A 41 -8.02 -24.36 12.76
C MET A 41 -8.13 -25.88 12.90
N VAL A 42 -8.41 -26.57 11.79
CA VAL A 42 -8.39 -28.02 11.72
C VAL A 42 -7.14 -28.45 10.98
N GLU A 43 -6.19 -28.98 11.73
CA GLU A 43 -4.93 -29.45 11.16
C GLU A 43 -5.17 -30.70 10.30
N ARG A 44 -4.57 -30.71 9.13
CA ARG A 44 -4.58 -31.84 8.22
C ARG A 44 -3.25 -31.86 7.43
N ALA A 45 -2.70 -33.06 7.28
CA ALA A 45 -1.48 -33.22 6.50
C ALA A 45 -1.64 -32.73 5.07
N GLY A 46 -0.63 -32.02 4.55
CA GLY A 46 -0.61 -31.50 3.19
C GLY A 46 -1.28 -30.13 3.00
N LEU A 47 -1.94 -29.59 4.02
CA LEU A 47 -2.43 -28.20 3.96
C LEU A 47 -1.26 -27.22 3.98
N ARG A 48 -1.22 -26.36 2.99
CA ARG A 48 -0.23 -25.27 2.91
C ARG A 48 -0.88 -24.00 2.34
N PRO A 49 -0.37 -22.83 2.69
CA PRO A 49 -0.80 -21.59 2.07
C PRO A 49 -0.49 -21.60 0.56
N THR A 50 -1.49 -21.24 -0.25
CA THR A 50 -1.35 -21.01 -1.69
C THR A 50 -2.11 -19.75 -2.08
N ALA A 51 -1.60 -19.03 -3.07
CA ALA A 51 -2.19 -17.77 -3.51
C ALA A 51 -1.95 -17.54 -5.00
N GLU A 52 -2.76 -16.64 -5.55
CA GLU A 52 -2.59 -16.09 -6.89
C GLU A 52 -2.65 -14.55 -6.84
N LEU A 53 -1.87 -13.90 -7.70
CA LEU A 53 -1.95 -12.48 -7.97
C LEU A 53 -2.58 -12.29 -9.35
N THR A 54 -3.89 -11.99 -9.36
CA THR A 54 -4.72 -12.05 -10.57
C THR A 54 -4.60 -10.81 -11.43
N SER A 55 -4.33 -9.63 -10.84
CA SER A 55 -4.06 -8.40 -11.57
C SER A 55 -3.04 -7.53 -10.85
N LEU A 56 -2.34 -6.71 -11.62
CA LEU A 56 -1.44 -5.66 -11.17
C LEU A 56 -1.54 -4.51 -12.16
N GLU A 57 -1.89 -3.32 -11.69
CA GLU A 57 -2.10 -2.14 -12.54
C GLU A 57 -1.79 -0.84 -11.79
N VAL A 58 -1.63 0.25 -12.54
CA VAL A 58 -1.65 1.61 -12.01
C VAL A 58 -2.87 2.31 -12.60
N ARG A 59 -3.69 2.90 -11.74
CA ARG A 59 -4.90 3.61 -12.12
C ARG A 59 -5.07 4.89 -11.30
N PRO A 60 -5.83 5.87 -11.77
CA PRO A 60 -6.16 7.03 -10.95
C PRO A 60 -7.02 6.64 -9.74
N ASP A 61 -6.74 7.24 -8.59
CA ASP A 61 -7.64 7.20 -7.43
C ASP A 61 -8.81 8.18 -7.58
N ALA A 62 -9.63 8.35 -6.54
CA ALA A 62 -10.78 9.26 -6.55
C ALA A 62 -10.40 10.74 -6.75
N GLN A 63 -9.14 11.10 -6.51
CA GLN A 63 -8.57 12.44 -6.71
C GLN A 63 -7.75 12.54 -8.00
N GLY A 64 -7.68 11.47 -8.79
CA GLY A 64 -6.88 11.40 -10.02
C GLY A 64 -5.42 11.02 -9.80
N ALA A 65 -4.96 10.86 -8.55
CA ALA A 65 -3.58 10.50 -8.26
C ALA A 65 -3.28 9.03 -8.60
N PRO A 66 -2.03 8.70 -9.03
CA PRO A 66 -1.70 7.34 -9.39
C PRO A 66 -1.73 6.39 -8.20
N LEU A 67 -2.48 5.31 -8.35
CA LEU A 67 -2.68 4.25 -7.36
C LEU A 67 -2.29 2.91 -7.97
N ILE A 68 -1.31 2.25 -7.36
CA ILE A 68 -1.01 0.85 -7.67
C ILE A 68 -2.11 -0.01 -7.06
N ALA A 69 -2.68 -0.93 -7.84
CA ALA A 69 -3.65 -1.91 -7.38
C ALA A 69 -3.20 -3.32 -7.75
N ALA A 70 -3.14 -4.20 -6.75
CA ALA A 70 -2.75 -5.59 -6.89
C ALA A 70 -3.85 -6.48 -6.31
N ARG A 71 -4.44 -7.35 -7.14
CA ARG A 71 -5.52 -8.24 -6.71
C ARG A 71 -4.97 -9.60 -6.33
N PHE A 72 -5.01 -9.87 -5.03
CA PHE A 72 -4.54 -11.10 -4.42
C PHE A 72 -5.73 -12.03 -4.15
N HIS A 73 -5.56 -13.33 -4.42
CA HIS A 73 -6.56 -14.36 -4.16
C HIS A 73 -5.93 -15.50 -3.34
N ASN A 74 -6.53 -15.81 -2.20
CA ASN A 74 -6.17 -16.95 -1.39
C ASN A 74 -6.82 -18.22 -1.95
N THR A 75 -6.03 -19.07 -2.58
CA THR A 75 -6.49 -20.33 -3.20
C THR A 75 -6.42 -21.53 -2.25
N SER A 76 -5.99 -21.32 -1.00
CA SER A 76 -5.87 -22.38 -0.02
C SER A 76 -7.07 -22.51 0.91
N ALA A 77 -7.10 -23.59 1.67
CA ALA A 77 -8.06 -23.78 2.77
C ALA A 77 -7.62 -23.11 4.08
N LEU A 78 -6.48 -22.39 4.09
CA LEU A 78 -5.93 -21.75 5.28
C LEU A 78 -6.16 -20.23 5.19
N ASP A 79 -6.45 -19.58 6.32
CA ASP A 79 -6.34 -18.13 6.44
C ASP A 79 -4.93 -17.74 6.90
N TYR A 80 -4.40 -16.67 6.34
CA TYR A 80 -3.07 -16.19 6.67
C TYR A 80 -2.97 -14.68 6.54
N LEU A 81 -1.89 -14.12 7.08
CA LEU A 81 -1.56 -12.71 6.90
C LEU A 81 -0.84 -12.51 5.57
N VAL A 82 -1.15 -11.38 4.93
CA VAL A 82 -0.53 -10.95 3.68
C VAL A 82 -0.01 -9.53 3.86
N SER A 83 1.21 -9.28 3.45
CA SER A 83 1.84 -7.97 3.35
C SER A 83 2.53 -7.84 2.00
N GLY A 84 2.71 -6.62 1.51
CA GLY A 84 3.34 -6.45 0.23
C GLY A 84 3.86 -5.06 -0.05
N GLU A 85 4.67 -5.00 -1.08
CA GLU A 85 5.21 -3.78 -1.65
C GLU A 85 5.18 -3.85 -3.18
N ALA A 86 5.20 -2.70 -3.81
CA ALA A 86 5.41 -2.60 -5.25
C ALA A 86 6.56 -1.64 -5.55
N THR A 87 7.23 -1.86 -6.65
CA THR A 87 8.25 -0.97 -7.18
C THR A 87 7.89 -0.56 -8.60
N ILE A 88 8.09 0.72 -8.89
CA ILE A 88 8.01 1.28 -10.23
C ILE A 88 9.44 1.60 -10.67
N ARG A 89 9.78 1.22 -11.90
CA ARG A 89 11.05 1.52 -12.54
C ARG A 89 10.80 2.16 -13.89
N ASP A 90 11.64 3.12 -14.27
CA ASP A 90 11.59 3.73 -15.59
C ASP A 90 12.07 2.79 -16.70
N GLU A 91 12.06 3.26 -17.94
CA GLU A 91 12.54 2.53 -19.12
C GLU A 91 14.00 2.07 -18.97
N ALA A 92 14.85 2.86 -18.31
CA ALA A 92 16.24 2.52 -18.01
C ALA A 92 16.40 1.58 -16.79
N ARG A 93 15.30 1.05 -16.25
CA ARG A 93 15.25 0.19 -15.05
C ARG A 93 15.68 0.85 -13.75
N ARG A 94 15.82 2.17 -13.69
CA ARG A 94 16.09 2.91 -12.47
C ARG A 94 14.84 2.93 -11.60
N LEU A 95 15.03 2.79 -10.30
CA LEU A 95 13.92 2.81 -9.34
C LEU A 95 13.33 4.22 -9.26
N VAL A 96 12.08 4.37 -9.64
CA VAL A 96 11.31 5.60 -9.46
C VAL A 96 10.76 5.67 -8.04
N GLU A 97 10.03 4.65 -7.63
CA GLU A 97 9.44 4.61 -6.28
C GLU A 97 9.21 3.18 -5.80
N ARG A 98 9.23 3.03 -4.47
CA ARG A 98 8.80 1.81 -3.77
C ARG A 98 7.62 2.16 -2.87
N VAL A 99 6.54 1.43 -3.01
CA VAL A 99 5.26 1.73 -2.37
C VAL A 99 4.81 0.52 -1.54
N THR A 100 4.47 0.75 -0.27
CA THR A 100 3.84 -0.28 0.55
C THR A 100 2.40 -0.50 0.11
N LEU A 101 2.04 -1.75 -0.13
CA LEU A 101 0.69 -2.14 -0.52
C LEU A 101 -0.14 -2.51 0.72
N ARG A 102 -1.32 -1.91 0.87
CA ARG A 102 -2.25 -2.15 1.99
C ARG A 102 -3.65 -2.43 1.48
N SER A 103 -4.40 -3.26 2.19
CA SER A 103 -5.80 -3.48 1.87
C SER A 103 -6.67 -2.39 2.51
N PRO A 104 -7.50 -1.67 1.74
CA PRO A 104 -8.44 -0.69 2.29
C PRO A 104 -9.49 -1.33 3.21
N ALA A 105 -9.81 -2.61 3.01
CA ALA A 105 -10.85 -3.32 3.78
C ALA A 105 -10.40 -3.84 5.16
N GLY A 106 -9.11 -3.76 5.52
CA GLY A 106 -8.60 -4.46 6.70
C GLY A 106 -7.48 -3.81 7.46
N SER A 107 -7.10 -2.57 7.13
CA SER A 107 -6.07 -1.88 7.89
C SER A 107 -6.61 -1.37 9.21
N SER A 108 -6.54 -2.20 10.25
CA SER A 108 -6.48 -1.67 11.60
C SER A 108 -5.26 -0.74 11.66
N ALA A 109 -5.45 0.49 12.09
CA ALA A 109 -4.39 1.50 12.16
C ALA A 109 -3.10 0.88 12.75
N GLY A 110 -2.03 0.85 11.95
CA GLY A 110 -0.71 0.39 12.38
C GLY A 110 -0.29 -1.03 11.97
N MET A 111 -1.10 -1.81 11.25
CA MET A 111 -0.68 -3.12 10.75
C MET A 111 -0.40 -3.08 9.25
N ASP A 112 0.84 -3.39 8.86
CA ASP A 112 1.24 -3.53 7.45
C ASP A 112 0.81 -4.86 6.82
N SER A 113 -0.02 -5.65 7.53
CA SER A 113 -0.50 -6.93 7.06
C SER A 113 -2.01 -7.08 7.21
N THR A 114 -2.62 -7.77 6.26
CA THR A 114 -4.06 -8.05 6.20
C THR A 114 -4.31 -9.55 6.26
N ARG A 115 -5.26 -10.00 7.07
CA ARG A 115 -5.66 -11.39 7.09
C ARG A 115 -6.60 -11.70 5.92
N VAL A 116 -6.21 -12.69 5.12
CA VAL A 116 -6.98 -13.13 3.96
C VAL A 116 -7.53 -14.54 4.23
N TYR A 117 -8.84 -14.66 4.17
CA TYR A 117 -9.56 -15.90 4.44
C TYR A 117 -9.55 -16.86 3.24
N PRO A 118 -9.81 -18.16 3.46
CA PRO A 118 -9.90 -19.14 2.38
C PRO A 118 -10.88 -18.71 1.27
N GLY A 119 -10.42 -18.78 0.03
CA GLY A 119 -11.20 -18.39 -1.15
C GLY A 119 -11.47 -16.89 -1.30
N ALA A 120 -10.94 -16.04 -0.41
CA ALA A 120 -11.16 -14.61 -0.50
C ALA A 120 -10.21 -13.95 -1.50
N GLY A 121 -10.77 -13.03 -2.30
CA GLY A 121 -10.03 -12.07 -3.10
C GLY A 121 -9.92 -10.74 -2.34
N VAL A 122 -8.71 -10.17 -2.28
CA VAL A 122 -8.43 -8.89 -1.61
C VAL A 122 -7.63 -8.02 -2.55
N GLU A 123 -8.01 -6.77 -2.66
CA GLU A 123 -7.22 -5.77 -3.36
C GLU A 123 -6.25 -5.09 -2.38
N PHE A 124 -4.98 -5.07 -2.75
CA PHE A 124 -3.92 -4.34 -2.08
C PHE A 124 -3.59 -3.10 -2.90
N VAL A 125 -3.60 -1.94 -2.27
CA VAL A 125 -3.36 -0.67 -2.95
C VAL A 125 -2.22 0.11 -2.30
N GLY A 126 -1.54 0.92 -3.10
CA GLY A 126 -0.53 1.84 -2.63
C GLY A 126 -0.47 3.08 -3.51
N ARG A 127 -0.46 4.26 -2.89
CA ARG A 127 -0.39 5.52 -3.63
C ARG A 127 1.03 5.78 -4.08
N VAL A 128 1.20 6.15 -5.34
CA VAL A 128 2.45 6.67 -5.88
C VAL A 128 2.50 8.16 -5.57
N THR A 129 3.58 8.60 -4.95
CA THR A 129 3.75 10.00 -4.52
C THR A 129 4.62 10.79 -5.47
N ARG A 130 5.54 10.12 -6.15
CA ARG A 130 6.36 10.75 -7.19
C ARG A 130 5.57 10.91 -8.47
N PRO A 131 5.66 12.07 -9.14
CA PRO A 131 5.10 12.24 -10.46
C PRO A 131 5.68 11.23 -11.45
N LEU A 132 4.80 10.63 -12.25
CA LEU A 132 5.18 9.77 -13.36
C LEU A 132 5.08 10.56 -14.65
N ALA A 133 6.20 10.79 -15.32
CA ALA A 133 6.21 11.38 -16.66
C ALA A 133 5.50 10.44 -17.66
N PRO A 134 4.96 10.95 -18.76
CA PRO A 134 4.49 10.11 -19.86
C PRO A 134 5.61 9.18 -20.36
N GLY A 135 5.30 7.88 -20.50
CA GLY A 135 6.29 6.90 -20.92
C GLY A 135 6.00 5.49 -20.42
N GLU A 136 6.93 4.58 -20.69
CA GLU A 136 6.85 3.18 -20.29
C GLU A 136 7.55 2.96 -18.94
N TYR A 137 6.89 2.18 -18.07
CA TYR A 137 7.41 1.82 -16.74
C TYR A 137 7.27 0.32 -16.50
N TRP A 138 8.18 -0.19 -15.69
CA TRP A 138 8.13 -1.54 -15.15
C TRP A 138 7.58 -1.53 -13.74
N LEU A 139 6.45 -2.19 -13.58
CA LEU A 139 5.77 -2.36 -12.30
C LEU A 139 6.00 -3.77 -11.79
N GLN A 140 6.50 -3.90 -10.57
CA GLN A 140 6.64 -5.19 -9.90
C GLN A 140 5.94 -5.14 -8.55
N ALA A 141 5.04 -6.07 -8.29
CA ALA A 141 4.48 -6.32 -6.97
C ALA A 141 5.12 -7.56 -6.34
N PHE A 142 5.45 -7.44 -5.06
CA PHE A 142 5.96 -8.51 -4.23
C PHE A 142 5.10 -8.63 -2.98
N LEU A 143 4.39 -9.76 -2.81
CA LEU A 143 3.58 -10.03 -1.64
C LEU A 143 4.09 -11.26 -0.91
N ARG A 144 4.11 -11.17 0.42
CA ARG A 144 4.40 -12.27 1.34
C ARG A 144 3.11 -12.74 1.98
N TYR A 145 2.94 -14.04 2.12
CA TYR A 145 1.74 -14.61 2.72
C TYR A 145 2.05 -15.86 3.54
N GLY A 146 1.32 -16.05 4.64
CA GLY A 146 1.61 -17.11 5.59
C GLY A 146 3.01 -16.97 6.18
N ASP A 147 3.65 -18.09 6.53
CA ASP A 147 4.96 -18.08 7.19
C ASP A 147 6.12 -17.90 6.20
N SER A 148 5.99 -18.42 4.98
CA SER A 148 7.10 -18.43 4.00
C SER A 148 6.65 -18.27 2.55
N GLY A 149 5.34 -18.13 2.30
CA GLY A 149 4.82 -17.93 0.97
C GLY A 149 5.17 -16.56 0.40
N GLN A 150 5.50 -16.52 -0.87
CA GLN A 150 5.75 -15.28 -1.60
C GLN A 150 5.24 -15.39 -3.03
N ILE A 151 4.79 -14.28 -3.58
CA ILE A 151 4.35 -14.18 -4.97
C ILE A 151 4.83 -12.87 -5.56
N ILE A 152 5.30 -12.94 -6.79
CA ILE A 152 5.80 -11.80 -7.56
C ILE A 152 5.00 -11.72 -8.85
N ARG A 153 4.59 -10.52 -9.21
CA ARG A 153 4.02 -10.22 -10.53
C ARG A 153 4.69 -8.99 -11.10
N ASN A 154 5.02 -9.07 -12.39
CA ASN A 154 5.60 -7.97 -13.15
C ASN A 154 4.63 -7.60 -14.26
N GLU A 155 4.46 -6.30 -14.47
CA GLU A 155 3.69 -5.74 -15.59
C GLU A 155 4.48 -4.58 -16.20
N THR A 156 4.26 -4.34 -17.47
CA THR A 156 4.67 -3.11 -18.14
C THR A 156 3.47 -2.20 -18.23
N ILE A 157 3.62 -0.97 -17.80
CA ILE A 157 2.57 0.05 -17.85
C ILE A 157 3.02 1.20 -18.74
N VAL A 158 2.09 1.82 -19.44
CA VAL A 158 2.30 3.05 -20.20
C VAL A 158 1.52 4.16 -19.51
N VAL A 159 2.20 5.25 -19.20
CA VAL A 159 1.59 6.46 -18.64
C VAL A 159 1.35 7.44 -19.77
N GLU A 160 0.10 7.81 -19.99
CA GLU A 160 -0.30 8.78 -20.99
C GLU A 160 -0.20 10.23 -20.46
N PRO A 161 0.04 11.21 -21.32
CA PRO A 161 0.01 12.61 -20.90
C PRO A 161 -1.33 12.99 -20.26
N GLY A 162 -1.29 13.61 -19.07
CA GLY A 162 -2.49 14.03 -18.33
C GLY A 162 -3.30 12.90 -17.70
N GLN A 163 -2.78 11.67 -17.68
CA GLN A 163 -3.47 10.51 -17.10
C GLN A 163 -3.66 10.64 -15.58
N PHE A 164 -2.72 11.27 -14.90
CA PHE A 164 -2.75 11.42 -13.45
C PHE A 164 -2.71 12.87 -13.02
N VAL A 165 -3.38 13.15 -11.91
CA VAL A 165 -3.36 14.45 -11.24
C VAL A 165 -2.50 14.31 -9.98
N TYR A 166 -1.59 15.25 -9.77
CA TYR A 166 -0.75 15.30 -8.59
C TYR A 166 -1.16 16.48 -7.72
N PRO A 167 -1.94 16.29 -6.64
CA PRO A 167 -2.35 17.39 -5.76
C PRO A 167 -1.14 18.12 -5.19
N GLY A 168 -1.06 19.43 -5.41
CA GLY A 168 0.06 20.26 -4.97
C GLY A 168 1.20 20.39 -5.99
N PHE A 169 1.12 19.74 -7.14
CA PHE A 169 1.97 20.00 -8.28
C PHE A 169 1.22 20.92 -9.26
N ASP A 170 1.83 22.01 -9.60
CA ASP A 170 1.46 22.76 -10.79
C ASP A 170 1.98 21.94 -11.98
N GLU A 171 1.08 21.46 -12.85
CA GLU A 171 1.45 20.68 -14.04
C GLU A 171 2.44 21.43 -14.95
N SER A 172 2.44 22.77 -14.88
CA SER A 172 3.38 23.62 -15.60
C SER A 172 4.79 23.65 -15.01
N ALA A 173 4.98 23.17 -13.78
CA ALA A 173 6.24 23.26 -13.02
C ALA A 173 6.71 21.93 -12.43
N ALA A 174 6.24 20.80 -12.93
CA ALA A 174 6.68 19.50 -12.45
C ALA A 174 8.17 19.25 -12.75
N ILE A 175 8.96 19.19 -11.70
CA ILE A 175 10.41 18.97 -11.76
C ILE A 175 10.74 17.77 -10.88
N ILE A 176 11.52 16.85 -11.41
CA ILE A 176 12.16 15.79 -10.60
C ILE A 176 13.52 16.30 -10.14
N VAL A 177 13.82 16.13 -8.87
CA VAL A 177 15.11 16.47 -8.28
C VAL A 177 15.76 15.20 -7.72
N GLU A 178 16.96 14.87 -8.19
CA GLU A 178 17.73 13.73 -7.70
C GLU A 178 19.12 14.17 -7.23
N PRO A 179 19.52 13.73 -6.03
CA PRO A 179 18.74 13.01 -5.01
C PRO A 179 17.75 13.92 -4.29
N ALA A 180 16.55 13.42 -3.97
CA ALA A 180 15.50 14.22 -3.29
C ALA A 180 15.88 14.63 -1.86
N THR A 181 16.79 13.89 -1.23
CA THR A 181 17.30 14.18 0.12
C THR A 181 18.75 13.74 0.23
N VAL A 182 19.58 14.58 0.80
CA VAL A 182 20.98 14.27 1.09
C VAL A 182 21.27 14.63 2.54
N ILE A 183 21.85 13.67 3.27
CA ILE A 183 22.29 13.90 4.64
C ILE A 183 23.82 13.88 4.64
N HIS A 184 24.44 14.96 5.08
CA HIS A 184 25.87 15.07 5.28
C HIS A 184 26.20 15.36 6.74
N GLU A 185 27.02 14.51 7.33
CA GLU A 185 27.70 14.84 8.59
C GLU A 185 29.00 15.57 8.26
N LEU A 186 29.16 16.79 8.77
CA LEU A 186 30.30 17.65 8.55
C LEU A 186 30.97 18.03 9.87
N ARG A 187 32.29 18.04 9.89
CA ARG A 187 33.06 18.61 11.00
C ARG A 187 33.29 20.09 10.75
N ALA A 188 33.57 20.82 11.81
CA ALA A 188 33.91 22.25 11.71
C ALA A 188 35.05 22.49 10.73
N GLY A 189 34.84 23.33 9.71
CA GLY A 189 35.83 23.62 8.67
C GLY A 189 35.83 22.67 7.47
N GLU A 190 35.05 21.58 7.51
CA GLU A 190 34.89 20.66 6.37
C GLU A 190 33.97 21.22 5.32
N ARG A 191 34.28 20.99 4.04
CA ARG A 191 33.46 21.37 2.90
C ARG A 191 33.08 20.12 2.13
N LYS A 192 31.80 20.03 1.76
CA LYS A 192 31.31 18.96 0.91
C LYS A 192 30.45 19.59 -0.21
N SER A 193 30.57 19.07 -1.41
CA SER A 193 29.73 19.46 -2.54
C SER A 193 28.79 18.32 -2.89
N GLN A 194 27.58 18.65 -3.27
CA GLN A 194 26.57 17.72 -3.74
C GLN A 194 26.06 18.18 -5.09
N VAL A 195 25.90 17.25 -6.00
CA VAL A 195 25.27 17.50 -7.30
C VAL A 195 23.81 17.08 -7.19
N PHE A 196 22.93 17.94 -7.63
CA PHE A 196 21.50 17.65 -7.81
C PHE A 196 21.21 17.70 -9.32
N GLU A 197 20.52 16.68 -9.80
CA GLU A 197 20.00 16.65 -11.17
C GLU A 197 18.54 17.09 -11.13
N PHE A 198 18.17 18.00 -12.03
CA PHE A 198 16.82 18.52 -12.19
C PHE A 198 16.31 18.06 -13.55
N GLU A 199 15.23 17.29 -13.56
CA GLU A 199 14.55 16.88 -14.79
C GLU A 199 13.19 17.57 -14.86
N SER A 200 12.95 18.34 -15.94
CA SER A 200 11.65 18.96 -16.18
C SER A 200 10.72 17.94 -16.82
N LEU A 201 9.56 17.73 -16.24
CA LEU A 201 8.48 16.94 -16.83
C LEU A 201 7.58 17.76 -17.76
N SER A 202 7.80 19.09 -17.82
CA SER A 202 7.08 20.01 -18.70
C SER A 202 7.77 20.09 -20.07
N PRO A 203 7.02 20.12 -21.18
CA PRO A 203 7.57 20.41 -22.49
C PRO A 203 8.01 21.87 -22.65
N GLU A 204 7.60 22.77 -21.74
CA GLU A 204 7.95 24.17 -21.72
C GLU A 204 9.18 24.44 -20.85
N PRO A 205 9.96 25.51 -21.13
CA PRO A 205 11.07 25.91 -20.29
C PRO A 205 10.59 26.27 -18.87
N VAL A 206 11.18 25.65 -17.86
CA VAL A 206 10.85 25.90 -16.44
C VAL A 206 11.98 26.69 -15.79
N ARG A 207 11.63 27.75 -15.07
CA ARG A 207 12.56 28.52 -14.25
C ARG A 207 12.66 27.86 -12.88
N ILE A 208 13.88 27.47 -12.49
CA ILE A 208 14.15 26.87 -11.18
C ILE A 208 14.80 27.94 -10.31
N GLU A 209 14.25 28.16 -9.13
CA GLU A 209 14.82 28.98 -8.08
C GLU A 209 15.23 28.08 -6.91
N VAL A 210 16.53 28.11 -6.58
CA VAL A 210 17.07 27.27 -5.50
C VAL A 210 17.34 28.16 -4.30
N ALA A 211 16.66 27.93 -3.20
CA ALA A 211 16.88 28.61 -1.93
C ALA A 211 17.50 27.64 -0.90
N LEU A 212 18.44 28.15 -0.12
CA LEU A 212 18.99 27.45 1.04
C LEU A 212 18.18 27.89 2.27
N GLY A 213 17.60 26.93 2.96
CA GLY A 213 16.88 27.14 4.20
C GLY A 213 17.44 26.28 5.34
N GLU A 214 17.26 26.72 6.57
CA GLU A 214 17.58 25.95 7.77
C GLU A 214 16.27 25.39 8.34
N VAL A 215 16.17 24.06 8.46
CA VAL A 215 15.02 23.39 9.08
C VAL A 215 15.40 23.03 10.50
N MET A 216 14.95 23.79 11.48
CA MET A 216 15.01 23.39 12.88
C MET A 216 13.71 22.68 13.27
N ALA A 217 13.76 21.70 14.17
CA ALA A 217 12.67 20.84 14.57
C ALA A 217 11.33 21.59 14.71
N GLY A 218 10.50 21.55 13.65
CA GLY A 218 9.17 22.14 13.60
C GLY A 218 9.05 23.57 13.02
N TYR A 219 10.16 24.14 12.50
CA TYR A 219 10.13 25.48 11.88
C TYR A 219 11.01 25.49 10.62
N GLU A 220 10.44 25.94 9.52
CA GLU A 220 11.16 26.25 8.28
C GLU A 220 11.57 27.75 8.31
N TYR A 221 12.84 28.03 8.13
CA TYR A 221 13.34 29.38 7.91
C TYR A 221 13.96 29.42 6.50
N SER A 222 13.44 30.29 5.66
CA SER A 222 14.04 30.63 4.36
C SER A 222 15.02 31.79 4.58
N LEU A 223 16.28 31.57 4.25
CA LEU A 223 17.29 32.63 4.14
C LEU A 223 17.21 33.17 2.69
N VAL A 224 16.79 34.42 2.56
CA VAL A 224 16.78 35.17 1.27
C VAL A 224 18.19 35.68 0.98
#